data_41cdd0603a211630e72162f52cf96cd9
#
_entry.id   41cdd0603a211630e72162f52cf96cd9
#
_cell.length_a   1.000
_cell.length_b   1.000
_cell.length_c   1.000
_cell.angle_alpha   90.00
_cell.angle_beta   90.00
_cell.angle_gamma   90.00
#
_symmetry.space_group_name_H-M   'P 1'
#
loop_
_entity.id
_entity.type
_entity.pdbx_description
1 polymer ?
#
loop_
_entity_poly.entity_id
_entity_poly.type
_entity_poly.pdbx_seq_one_letter_code
_entity_poly.pdbx_strand_id
1 'polypeptide(L)'
;MQTDNTLVSILLALYKPNEKWLIEQLISLNEQSYGNLNLYVYDDCPEYPVDESVFEQYITNFRYKIIRGKVNRGSNKAFEELTKIADGEYFAYCDQDDIWEKNKISLMMEKFNYKDVTLVCCDLSIIDENGIKTHDSLRDIRKRIVYKSGYNLAKDLIMVNFVTGCAMIVKKNVAIKAIPFIDGILHDQWIAIISAIEGKIEFVDKALVRYRQHSNNQTGILRDVYNKETYYVKRIDDFIDRFDTLKVRISISDNNLKEYLEKCLVWLRARKRYSEKVSIYDLKIMIEYRNLHKVSILIESVLPFIPDFIFKYIIKLTKRGFL
;
A
#
# COMPACT_ATOMS: atom_id res chain seq x y z
N MET A 1 -11.70 26.33 8.88
CA MET A 1 -12.19 26.90 7.62
C MET A 1 -11.02 27.32 6.72
N GLN A 2 -10.15 26.39 6.31
CA GLN A 2 -9.00 26.75 5.46
C GLN A 2 -8.64 25.68 4.43
N THR A 3 -9.35 24.55 4.41
CA THR A 3 -9.05 23.43 3.48
C THR A 3 -9.87 23.47 2.18
N ASP A 4 -10.94 24.24 2.09
CA ASP A 4 -11.87 24.22 0.93
C ASP A 4 -11.27 24.77 -0.37
N ASN A 5 -10.05 25.33 -0.34
CA ASN A 5 -9.42 25.90 -1.52
C ASN A 5 -7.95 25.44 -1.71
N THR A 6 -7.46 24.49 -0.93
CA THR A 6 -6.08 23.99 -1.06
C THR A 6 -5.96 23.02 -2.22
N LEU A 7 -4.96 23.18 -3.07
CA LEU A 7 -4.78 22.32 -4.25
C LEU A 7 -4.42 20.88 -3.86
N VAL A 8 -5.22 19.93 -4.32
CA VAL A 8 -4.95 18.49 -4.23
C VAL A 8 -4.57 17.97 -5.61
N SER A 9 -3.35 17.44 -5.75
CA SER A 9 -2.94 16.72 -6.96
C SER A 9 -3.33 15.25 -6.85
N ILE A 10 -4.11 14.77 -7.81
CA ILE A 10 -4.38 13.36 -8.01
C ILE A 10 -3.23 12.77 -8.82
N LEU A 11 -2.62 11.68 -8.31
CA LEU A 11 -1.46 11.01 -8.91
C LEU A 11 -1.90 9.64 -9.44
N LEU A 12 -2.07 9.53 -10.75
CA LEU A 12 -2.57 8.32 -11.44
C LEU A 12 -1.43 7.63 -12.18
N ALA A 13 -1.09 6.41 -11.79
CA ALA A 13 -0.12 5.58 -12.51
C ALA A 13 -0.84 4.60 -13.45
N LEU A 14 -0.40 4.53 -14.71
CA LEU A 14 -0.97 3.68 -15.75
C LEU A 14 0.04 2.67 -16.27
N TYR A 15 -0.43 1.44 -16.47
CA TYR A 15 0.27 0.41 -17.22
C TYR A 15 -0.76 -0.54 -17.87
N LYS A 16 -0.88 -0.52 -19.20
CA LYS A 16 -1.83 -1.35 -19.98
C LYS A 16 -3.23 -1.38 -19.31
N PRO A 17 -3.85 -0.21 -19.07
CA PRO A 17 -5.14 -0.17 -18.41
C PRO A 17 -6.22 -0.89 -19.21
N ASN A 18 -7.20 -1.47 -18.53
CA ASN A 18 -8.46 -1.83 -19.16
C ASN A 18 -9.22 -0.52 -19.44
N GLU A 19 -9.54 -0.27 -20.68
CA GLU A 19 -10.14 1.00 -21.11
C GLU A 19 -11.46 1.31 -20.38
N LYS A 20 -12.34 0.32 -20.23
CA LYS A 20 -13.61 0.49 -19.51
C LYS A 20 -13.38 0.91 -18.05
N TRP A 21 -12.46 0.24 -17.36
CA TRP A 21 -12.17 0.56 -15.96
C TRP A 21 -11.50 1.92 -15.80
N LEU A 22 -10.60 2.26 -16.73
CA LEU A 22 -9.98 3.60 -16.76
C LEU A 22 -11.05 4.68 -16.96
N ILE A 23 -12.00 4.50 -17.88
CA ILE A 23 -13.11 5.45 -18.10
C ILE A 23 -13.95 5.59 -16.82
N GLU A 24 -14.32 4.49 -16.16
CA GLU A 24 -15.05 4.51 -14.90
C GLU A 24 -14.28 5.28 -13.81
N GLN A 25 -12.95 5.06 -13.73
CA GLN A 25 -12.07 5.80 -12.81
C GLN A 25 -12.06 7.29 -13.15
N LEU A 26 -11.83 7.68 -14.40
CA LEU A 26 -11.77 9.09 -14.81
C LEU A 26 -13.08 9.82 -14.56
N ILE A 27 -14.22 9.20 -14.84
CA ILE A 27 -15.55 9.76 -14.51
C ILE A 27 -15.64 10.02 -13.00
N SER A 28 -15.24 9.05 -12.17
CA SER A 28 -15.30 9.17 -10.72
C SER A 28 -14.38 10.28 -10.18
N LEU A 29 -13.24 10.52 -10.83
CA LEU A 29 -12.35 11.64 -10.51
C LEU A 29 -12.97 12.98 -10.92
N ASN A 30 -13.54 13.06 -12.11
CA ASN A 30 -14.14 14.28 -12.63
C ASN A 30 -15.37 14.73 -11.82
N GLU A 31 -16.07 13.78 -11.20
CA GLU A 31 -17.27 14.02 -10.35
C GLU A 31 -16.96 14.36 -8.89
N GLN A 32 -15.69 14.49 -8.50
CA GLN A 32 -15.36 14.82 -7.11
C GLN A 32 -15.99 16.15 -6.68
N SER A 33 -16.56 16.17 -5.47
CA SER A 33 -17.18 17.39 -4.89
C SER A 33 -16.16 18.44 -4.43
N TYR A 34 -14.89 18.10 -4.35
CA TYR A 34 -13.80 19.02 -4.01
C TYR A 34 -13.36 19.80 -5.26
N GLY A 35 -13.37 21.11 -5.19
CA GLY A 35 -13.26 21.95 -6.38
C GLY A 35 -11.84 22.27 -6.85
N ASN A 36 -10.81 22.22 -5.97
CA ASN A 36 -9.45 22.62 -6.35
C ASN A 36 -8.55 21.41 -6.58
N LEU A 37 -8.66 20.83 -7.76
CA LEU A 37 -7.98 19.61 -8.17
C LEU A 37 -7.12 19.82 -9.43
N ASN A 38 -6.10 19.02 -9.56
CA ASN A 38 -5.43 18.70 -10.82
C ASN A 38 -5.04 17.22 -10.87
N LEU A 39 -4.82 16.70 -12.07
CA LEU A 39 -4.47 15.31 -12.31
C LEU A 39 -3.11 15.19 -12.97
N TYR A 40 -2.21 14.46 -12.35
CA TYR A 40 -0.95 14.04 -12.94
C TYR A 40 -1.03 12.55 -13.28
N VAL A 41 -0.76 12.21 -14.52
CA VAL A 41 -0.79 10.85 -15.03
C VAL A 41 0.62 10.44 -15.43
N TYR A 42 1.07 9.28 -14.99
CA TYR A 42 2.30 8.66 -15.49
C TYR A 42 1.95 7.38 -16.24
N ASP A 43 2.18 7.39 -17.55
CA ASP A 43 1.98 6.24 -18.44
C ASP A 43 3.30 5.47 -18.54
N ASP A 44 3.38 4.33 -17.84
CA ASP A 44 4.55 3.47 -17.75
C ASP A 44 4.61 2.40 -18.87
N CYS A 45 3.83 2.60 -19.95
CA CYS A 45 3.75 1.68 -21.10
C CYS A 45 4.15 2.36 -22.42
N PRO A 46 5.44 2.50 -22.71
CA PRO A 46 5.91 3.16 -23.92
C PRO A 46 5.52 2.43 -25.22
N GLU A 47 5.33 1.10 -25.17
CA GLU A 47 4.95 0.31 -26.35
C GLU A 47 3.49 0.51 -26.76
N TYR A 48 2.61 0.74 -25.79
CA TYR A 48 1.17 0.92 -25.97
C TYR A 48 0.70 2.11 -25.12
N PRO A 49 1.07 3.35 -25.48
CA PRO A 49 0.70 4.51 -24.70
C PRO A 49 -0.81 4.71 -24.70
N VAL A 50 -1.34 5.17 -23.56
CA VAL A 50 -2.76 5.47 -23.44
C VAL A 50 -3.17 6.57 -24.42
N ASP A 51 -4.38 6.42 -25.00
CA ASP A 51 -4.97 7.46 -25.85
C ASP A 51 -5.37 8.68 -25.01
N GLU A 52 -4.80 9.82 -25.33
CA GLU A 52 -5.06 11.08 -24.61
C GLU A 52 -6.49 11.59 -24.79
N SER A 53 -7.16 11.23 -25.91
CA SER A 53 -8.55 11.59 -26.17
C SER A 53 -9.52 11.10 -25.08
N VAL A 54 -9.19 10.00 -24.40
CA VAL A 54 -9.96 9.50 -23.26
C VAL A 54 -9.94 10.50 -22.10
N PHE A 55 -8.80 11.16 -21.87
CA PHE A 55 -8.69 12.20 -20.82
C PHE A 55 -9.40 13.48 -21.23
N GLU A 56 -9.27 13.90 -22.48
CA GLU A 56 -9.99 15.07 -23.01
C GLU A 56 -11.51 14.93 -22.88
N GLN A 57 -12.01 13.72 -23.10
CA GLN A 57 -13.45 13.42 -23.02
C GLN A 57 -13.97 13.38 -21.57
N TYR A 58 -13.22 12.80 -20.63
CA TYR A 58 -13.74 12.47 -19.31
C TYR A 58 -13.20 13.36 -18.17
N ILE A 59 -12.12 14.13 -18.37
CA ILE A 59 -11.60 15.10 -17.40
C ILE A 59 -11.85 16.52 -17.90
N THR A 60 -12.97 17.09 -17.51
CA THR A 60 -13.42 18.41 -17.96
C THR A 60 -13.46 19.46 -16.84
N ASN A 61 -13.45 19.05 -15.56
CA ASN A 61 -13.64 19.94 -14.43
C ASN A 61 -12.34 20.50 -13.85
N PHE A 62 -11.17 19.92 -14.20
CA PHE A 62 -9.86 20.38 -13.74
C PHE A 62 -8.76 20.01 -14.76
N ARG A 63 -7.59 20.62 -14.60
CA ARG A 63 -6.46 20.39 -15.52
C ARG A 63 -5.82 19.03 -15.29
N TYR A 64 -5.34 18.39 -16.36
CA TYR A 64 -4.51 17.20 -16.28
C TYR A 64 -3.19 17.36 -17.04
N LYS A 65 -2.22 16.51 -16.72
CA LYS A 65 -0.93 16.42 -17.41
C LYS A 65 -0.52 14.96 -17.50
N ILE A 66 -0.24 14.48 -18.70
CA ILE A 66 0.25 13.12 -18.95
C ILE A 66 1.76 13.16 -19.14
N ILE A 67 2.47 12.31 -18.41
CA ILE A 67 3.91 12.06 -18.53
C ILE A 67 4.07 10.65 -19.06
N ARG A 68 4.84 10.50 -20.15
CA ARG A 68 5.06 9.21 -20.80
C ARG A 68 6.42 8.65 -20.39
N GLY A 69 6.43 7.47 -19.78
CA GLY A 69 7.64 6.72 -19.46
C GLY A 69 8.37 6.27 -20.72
N LYS A 70 9.69 6.27 -20.69
CA LYS A 70 10.51 5.75 -21.80
C LYS A 70 10.71 4.25 -21.75
N VAL A 71 10.55 3.66 -20.58
CA VAL A 71 10.65 2.22 -20.28
C VAL A 71 9.70 1.91 -19.14
N ASN A 72 9.19 0.68 -19.09
CA ASN A 72 8.41 0.23 -17.93
C ASN A 72 9.32 0.13 -16.69
N ARG A 73 8.98 0.89 -15.66
CA ARG A 73 9.73 0.94 -14.38
C ARG A 73 8.93 0.41 -13.20
N GLY A 74 7.67 0.07 -13.41
CA GLY A 74 6.74 -0.42 -12.41
C GLY A 74 6.08 0.68 -11.57
N SER A 75 4.98 0.33 -10.92
CA SER A 75 4.09 1.28 -10.23
C SER A 75 4.81 2.13 -9.16
N ASN A 76 5.73 1.55 -8.38
CA ASN A 76 6.49 2.32 -7.38
C ASN A 76 7.27 3.48 -8.00
N LYS A 77 7.95 3.24 -9.14
CA LYS A 77 8.71 4.29 -9.83
C LYS A 77 7.80 5.28 -10.54
N ALA A 78 6.68 4.82 -11.09
CA ALA A 78 5.67 5.71 -11.67
C ALA A 78 5.14 6.69 -10.60
N PHE A 79 4.75 6.20 -9.43
CA PHE A 79 4.32 7.05 -8.31
C PHE A 79 5.44 7.93 -7.76
N GLU A 80 6.69 7.46 -7.72
CA GLU A 80 7.83 8.30 -7.34
C GLU A 80 8.01 9.50 -8.28
N GLU A 81 7.94 9.27 -9.61
CA GLU A 81 8.03 10.35 -10.59
C GLU A 81 6.86 11.34 -10.47
N LEU A 82 5.63 10.83 -10.30
CA LEU A 82 4.46 11.68 -10.04
C LEU A 82 4.65 12.54 -8.77
N THR A 83 5.15 11.94 -7.69
CA THR A 83 5.42 12.63 -6.43
C THR A 83 6.45 13.76 -6.58
N LYS A 84 7.45 13.59 -7.47
CA LYS A 84 8.47 14.61 -7.74
C LYS A 84 7.92 15.83 -8.47
N ILE A 85 6.98 15.64 -9.38
CA ILE A 85 6.56 16.68 -10.34
C ILE A 85 5.24 17.35 -10.01
N ALA A 86 4.40 16.72 -9.19
CA ALA A 86 3.10 17.30 -8.84
C ALA A 86 3.25 18.55 -7.97
N ASP A 87 2.36 19.52 -8.17
CA ASP A 87 2.47 20.87 -7.59
C ASP A 87 1.49 21.13 -6.43
N GLY A 88 0.45 20.28 -6.22
CA GLY A 88 -0.49 20.42 -5.13
C GLY A 88 0.15 20.40 -3.75
N GLU A 89 -0.53 20.95 -2.76
CA GLU A 89 -0.09 20.89 -1.35
C GLU A 89 -0.36 19.50 -0.72
N TYR A 90 -1.29 18.78 -1.31
CA TYR A 90 -1.66 17.42 -0.93
C TYR A 90 -1.67 16.52 -2.17
N PHE A 91 -1.30 15.25 -1.97
CA PHE A 91 -1.26 14.22 -3.00
C PHE A 91 -2.24 13.09 -2.69
N ALA A 92 -3.16 12.83 -3.62
CA ALA A 92 -4.09 11.72 -3.59
C ALA A 92 -3.63 10.66 -4.62
N TYR A 93 -3.12 9.54 -4.15
CA TYR A 93 -2.67 8.46 -5.03
C TYR A 93 -3.86 7.70 -5.60
N CYS A 94 -3.77 7.31 -6.87
CA CYS A 94 -4.86 6.74 -7.63
C CYS A 94 -4.38 5.56 -8.47
N ASP A 95 -5.04 4.42 -8.34
CA ASP A 95 -4.87 3.27 -9.22
C ASP A 95 -5.78 3.41 -10.46
N GLN A 96 -5.50 2.66 -11.52
CA GLN A 96 -6.12 2.84 -12.85
C GLN A 96 -7.49 2.17 -13.03
N ASP A 97 -7.97 1.43 -12.03
CA ASP A 97 -9.02 0.41 -12.18
C ASP A 97 -10.09 0.47 -11.08
N ASP A 98 -10.01 1.46 -10.19
CA ASP A 98 -10.97 1.66 -9.09
C ASP A 98 -12.09 2.65 -9.46
N ILE A 99 -12.98 2.92 -8.53
CA ILE A 99 -14.00 3.99 -8.63
C ILE A 99 -14.01 4.75 -7.30
N TRP A 100 -13.85 6.07 -7.34
CA TRP A 100 -13.90 6.89 -6.13
C TRP A 100 -15.32 7.37 -5.81
N GLU A 101 -15.68 7.39 -4.54
CA GLU A 101 -16.93 8.01 -4.12
C GLU A 101 -16.83 9.54 -4.30
N LYS A 102 -17.92 10.17 -4.73
CA LYS A 102 -17.98 11.59 -5.09
C LYS A 102 -17.46 12.54 -4.01
N ASN A 103 -17.59 12.19 -2.76
CA ASN A 103 -17.17 13.01 -1.61
C ASN A 103 -15.87 12.55 -0.95
N LYS A 104 -15.08 11.67 -1.61
CA LYS A 104 -13.85 11.11 -1.05
C LYS A 104 -12.88 12.21 -0.65
N ILE A 105 -12.48 13.06 -1.60
CA ILE A 105 -11.47 14.09 -1.34
C ILE A 105 -11.97 15.07 -0.29
N SER A 106 -13.21 15.55 -0.37
CA SER A 106 -13.79 16.50 0.60
C SER A 106 -13.73 15.96 2.02
N LEU A 107 -14.22 14.72 2.26
CA LEU A 107 -14.25 14.12 3.58
C LEU A 107 -12.85 13.84 4.15
N MET A 108 -11.91 13.49 3.29
CA MET A 108 -10.54 13.25 3.74
C MET A 108 -9.82 14.58 4.03
N MET A 109 -10.05 15.62 3.23
CA MET A 109 -9.45 16.95 3.44
C MET A 109 -9.92 17.61 4.73
N GLU A 110 -11.16 17.37 5.19
CA GLU A 110 -11.65 17.84 6.49
C GLU A 110 -10.74 17.42 7.66
N LYS A 111 -10.07 16.25 7.56
CA LYS A 111 -9.17 15.76 8.61
C LYS A 111 -7.85 16.53 8.70
N PHE A 112 -7.44 17.21 7.63
CA PHE A 112 -6.24 18.05 7.60
C PHE A 112 -6.42 19.42 8.28
N ASN A 113 -7.60 19.75 8.79
CA ASN A 113 -7.80 20.94 9.62
C ASN A 113 -6.91 20.94 10.88
N TYR A 114 -6.44 19.78 11.32
CA TYR A 114 -5.43 19.65 12.36
C TYR A 114 -4.03 19.72 11.72
N LYS A 115 -3.21 20.68 12.14
CA LYS A 115 -1.90 21.00 11.50
C LYS A 115 -0.89 19.84 11.53
N ASP A 116 -1.01 18.95 12.49
CA ASP A 116 -0.13 17.82 12.73
C ASP A 116 -0.49 16.54 11.96
N VAL A 117 -1.66 16.52 11.28
CA VAL A 117 -2.05 15.42 10.40
C VAL A 117 -1.19 15.45 9.15
N THR A 118 -0.50 14.36 8.89
CA THR A 118 0.43 14.18 7.75
C THR A 118 -0.17 13.34 6.64
N LEU A 119 -1.01 12.36 6.99
CA LEU A 119 -1.69 11.45 6.07
C LEU A 119 -3.10 11.17 6.58
N VAL A 120 -4.05 11.09 5.65
CA VAL A 120 -5.41 10.61 5.89
C VAL A 120 -5.65 9.40 5.00
N CYS A 121 -6.20 8.34 5.57
CA CYS A 121 -6.65 7.17 4.81
C CYS A 121 -8.13 6.86 5.09
N CYS A 122 -8.75 6.07 4.20
CA CYS A 122 -10.13 5.62 4.34
C CYS A 122 -10.27 4.12 4.11
N ASP A 123 -11.45 3.58 4.38
CA ASP A 123 -11.79 2.21 4.03
C ASP A 123 -12.15 2.09 2.53
N LEU A 124 -12.25 0.86 2.05
CA LEU A 124 -12.59 0.51 0.68
C LEU A 124 -13.73 -0.52 0.68
N SER A 125 -14.72 -0.34 -0.18
CA SER A 125 -15.63 -1.44 -0.56
C SER A 125 -15.00 -2.24 -1.71
N ILE A 126 -15.41 -3.48 -1.87
CA ILE A 126 -14.85 -4.37 -2.89
C ILE A 126 -15.85 -4.54 -4.02
N ILE A 127 -15.38 -4.37 -5.26
CA ILE A 127 -16.14 -4.65 -6.47
C ILE A 127 -15.45 -5.72 -7.32
N ASP A 128 -16.22 -6.46 -8.10
CA ASP A 128 -15.70 -7.42 -9.07
C ASP A 128 -15.29 -6.73 -10.40
N GLU A 129 -14.87 -7.51 -11.40
CA GLU A 129 -14.50 -7.04 -12.74
C GLU A 129 -15.64 -6.31 -13.47
N ASN A 130 -16.89 -6.56 -13.11
CA ASN A 130 -18.08 -5.93 -13.68
C ASN A 130 -18.52 -4.66 -12.92
N GLY A 131 -17.85 -4.31 -11.81
CA GLY A 131 -18.20 -3.19 -10.95
C GLY A 131 -19.30 -3.53 -9.92
N ILE A 132 -19.65 -4.80 -9.76
CA ILE A 132 -20.66 -5.25 -8.79
C ILE A 132 -20.01 -5.34 -7.41
N LYS A 133 -20.62 -4.67 -6.41
CA LYS A 133 -20.10 -4.68 -5.04
C LYS A 133 -20.27 -6.07 -4.42
N THR A 134 -19.16 -6.62 -3.93
CA THR A 134 -19.09 -7.94 -3.27
C THR A 134 -18.96 -7.84 -1.76
N HIS A 135 -18.28 -6.79 -1.25
CA HIS A 135 -18.09 -6.55 0.19
C HIS A 135 -18.16 -5.05 0.51
N ASP A 136 -18.65 -4.71 1.69
CA ASP A 136 -18.81 -3.33 2.13
C ASP A 136 -17.51 -2.71 2.67
N SER A 137 -16.55 -3.55 3.09
CA SER A 137 -15.28 -3.13 3.66
C SER A 137 -14.14 -4.07 3.25
N LEU A 138 -12.93 -3.52 3.09
CA LEU A 138 -11.72 -4.33 2.94
C LEU A 138 -11.49 -5.25 4.15
N ARG A 139 -11.96 -4.87 5.33
CA ARG A 139 -11.94 -5.68 6.56
C ARG A 139 -12.71 -7.01 6.42
N ASP A 140 -13.67 -7.08 5.52
CA ASP A 140 -14.46 -8.30 5.30
C ASP A 140 -13.62 -9.42 4.69
N ILE A 141 -12.65 -9.08 3.85
CA ILE A 141 -11.76 -10.03 3.18
C ILE A 141 -10.34 -10.06 3.77
N ARG A 142 -9.89 -9.00 4.43
CA ARG A 142 -8.60 -8.91 5.10
C ARG A 142 -8.78 -8.76 6.61
N LYS A 143 -9.22 -9.80 7.29
CA LYS A 143 -9.56 -9.82 8.74
C LYS A 143 -8.46 -9.34 9.68
N ARG A 144 -7.21 -9.27 9.22
CA ARG A 144 -6.06 -8.79 10.02
C ARG A 144 -5.82 -7.30 9.91
N ILE A 145 -6.47 -6.60 9.00
CA ILE A 145 -6.35 -5.16 8.89
C ILE A 145 -7.10 -4.50 10.04
N VAL A 146 -6.36 -3.70 10.80
CA VAL A 146 -6.92 -2.83 11.84
C VAL A 146 -6.51 -1.41 11.50
N TYR A 147 -7.44 -0.61 11.03
CA TYR A 147 -7.20 0.81 10.79
C TYR A 147 -6.96 1.54 12.11
N LYS A 148 -6.03 2.46 12.11
CA LYS A 148 -5.65 3.25 13.28
C LYS A 148 -5.54 4.72 12.94
N SER A 149 -5.89 5.58 13.91
CA SER A 149 -5.59 7.00 13.92
C SER A 149 -4.67 7.34 15.08
N GLY A 150 -3.81 8.32 14.91
CA GLY A 150 -2.95 8.81 15.99
C GLY A 150 -1.48 9.00 15.58
N TYR A 151 -0.65 9.13 16.61
CA TYR A 151 0.81 9.25 16.49
C TYR A 151 1.50 7.92 16.69
N ASN A 152 2.79 7.86 16.35
CA ASN A 152 3.68 6.72 16.63
C ASN A 152 3.25 5.40 15.96
N LEU A 153 2.55 5.47 14.82
CA LEU A 153 2.03 4.31 14.10
C LEU A 153 3.07 3.63 13.17
N ALA A 154 4.31 4.14 13.13
CA ALA A 154 5.34 3.59 12.24
C ALA A 154 5.63 2.10 12.50
N LYS A 155 5.68 1.66 13.77
CA LYS A 155 5.89 0.25 14.13
C LYS A 155 4.77 -0.65 13.63
N ASP A 156 3.52 -0.19 13.70
CA ASP A 156 2.37 -0.91 13.19
C ASP A 156 2.46 -1.08 11.67
N LEU A 157 2.74 0.01 10.95
CA LEU A 157 2.83 0.05 9.49
C LEU A 157 4.01 -0.75 8.93
N ILE A 158 5.12 -0.83 9.65
CA ILE A 158 6.26 -1.68 9.29
C ILE A 158 5.86 -3.15 9.29
N MET A 159 5.08 -3.59 10.28
CA MET A 159 4.65 -4.98 10.41
C MET A 159 3.44 -5.32 9.54
N VAL A 160 2.42 -4.46 9.53
CA VAL A 160 1.17 -4.66 8.78
C VAL A 160 0.71 -3.34 8.21
N ASN A 161 0.82 -3.19 6.90
CA ASN A 161 0.30 -2.01 6.23
C ASN A 161 -1.24 -2.02 6.26
N PHE A 162 -1.84 -0.98 6.84
CA PHE A 162 -3.27 -0.75 6.81
C PHE A 162 -3.68 0.43 5.89
N VAL A 163 -2.71 1.08 5.27
CA VAL A 163 -2.94 2.16 4.30
C VAL A 163 -2.87 1.59 2.88
N THR A 164 -3.89 1.82 2.08
CA THR A 164 -3.91 1.44 0.67
C THR A 164 -3.70 2.68 -0.20
N GLY A 165 -2.86 2.57 -1.24
CA GLY A 165 -2.47 3.69 -2.09
C GLY A 165 -3.64 4.51 -2.62
N CYS A 166 -4.60 3.84 -3.29
CA CYS A 166 -5.80 4.51 -3.82
C CYS A 166 -6.75 5.09 -2.76
N ALA A 167 -6.52 4.78 -1.48
CA ALA A 167 -7.35 5.23 -0.35
C ALA A 167 -6.62 6.20 0.58
N MET A 168 -5.55 6.88 0.13
CA MET A 168 -4.81 7.84 0.96
C MET A 168 -4.70 9.21 0.30
N ILE A 169 -4.60 10.23 1.17
CA ILE A 169 -4.13 11.58 0.85
C ILE A 169 -3.00 11.91 1.82
N VAL A 170 -1.92 12.50 1.32
CA VAL A 170 -0.73 12.84 2.11
C VAL A 170 -0.30 14.27 1.84
N LYS A 171 0.27 14.95 2.83
CA LYS A 171 0.93 16.26 2.64
C LYS A 171 2.12 16.13 1.69
N LYS A 172 2.25 17.04 0.71
CA LYS A 172 3.36 17.10 -0.24
C LYS A 172 4.73 17.04 0.42
N ASN A 173 4.95 17.87 1.42
CA ASN A 173 6.25 17.94 2.11
C ASN A 173 6.64 16.61 2.79
N VAL A 174 5.68 15.79 3.18
CA VAL A 174 5.89 14.47 3.75
C VAL A 174 6.14 13.43 2.65
N ALA A 175 5.33 13.44 1.59
CA ALA A 175 5.51 12.53 0.45
C ALA A 175 6.89 12.71 -0.22
N ILE A 176 7.37 13.94 -0.35
CA ILE A 176 8.72 14.22 -0.89
C ILE A 176 9.83 13.64 -0.01
N LYS A 177 9.68 13.61 1.31
CA LYS A 177 10.67 12.98 2.22
C LYS A 177 10.76 11.45 2.02
N ALA A 178 9.75 10.84 1.47
CA ALA A 178 9.79 9.41 1.12
C ALA A 178 10.66 9.11 -0.10
N ILE A 179 11.04 10.10 -0.90
CA ILE A 179 11.88 9.93 -2.09
C ILE A 179 13.37 9.74 -1.71
N PRO A 180 14.08 8.80 -2.36
CA PRO A 180 13.61 7.79 -3.32
C PRO A 180 12.78 6.71 -2.63
N PHE A 181 11.77 6.16 -3.33
CA PHE A 181 11.00 5.05 -2.79
C PHE A 181 11.86 3.80 -2.67
N ILE A 182 11.58 2.98 -1.65
CA ILE A 182 12.37 1.78 -1.35
C ILE A 182 11.90 0.64 -2.26
N ASP A 183 12.85 0.00 -2.95
CA ASP A 183 12.55 -1.21 -3.68
C ASP A 183 12.12 -2.35 -2.73
N GLY A 184 11.14 -3.15 -3.15
CA GLY A 184 10.58 -4.23 -2.32
C GLY A 184 9.56 -3.78 -1.25
N ILE A 185 9.30 -2.47 -1.10
CA ILE A 185 8.21 -1.92 -0.28
C ILE A 185 7.27 -1.16 -1.22
N LEU A 186 5.97 -1.39 -1.10
CA LEU A 186 4.98 -0.64 -1.88
C LEU A 186 5.01 0.85 -1.47
N HIS A 187 4.79 1.73 -2.43
CA HIS A 187 4.80 3.18 -2.22
C HIS A 187 3.89 3.62 -1.07
N ASP A 188 2.71 3.03 -0.96
CA ASP A 188 1.72 3.35 0.06
C ASP A 188 2.23 3.03 1.47
N GLN A 189 2.82 1.85 1.68
CA GLN A 189 3.41 1.47 2.95
C GLN A 189 4.59 2.37 3.32
N TRP A 190 5.47 2.67 2.35
CA TRP A 190 6.64 3.51 2.61
C TRP A 190 6.25 4.95 2.96
N ILE A 191 5.35 5.55 2.18
CA ILE A 191 4.81 6.89 2.45
C ILE A 191 4.10 6.94 3.81
N ALA A 192 3.31 5.91 4.14
CA ALA A 192 2.62 5.83 5.42
C ALA A 192 3.60 5.73 6.61
N ILE A 193 4.69 4.96 6.49
CA ILE A 193 5.75 4.90 7.52
C ILE A 193 6.37 6.27 7.73
N ILE A 194 6.77 6.98 6.66
CA ILE A 194 7.32 8.33 6.76
C ILE A 194 6.30 9.29 7.37
N SER A 195 5.03 9.19 6.96
CA SER A 195 3.96 10.01 7.52
C SER A 195 3.76 9.80 9.02
N ALA A 196 3.87 8.55 9.49
CA ALA A 196 3.75 8.21 10.92
C ALA A 196 4.96 8.68 11.75
N ILE A 197 6.13 8.85 11.13
CA ILE A 197 7.32 9.45 11.76
C ILE A 197 7.17 10.97 11.86
N GLU A 198 6.65 11.61 10.82
CA GLU A 198 6.54 13.05 10.70
C GLU A 198 5.35 13.66 11.48
N GLY A 199 4.34 12.85 11.82
CA GLY A 199 3.17 13.36 12.53
C GLY A 199 2.05 12.33 12.71
N LYS A 200 0.83 12.82 12.62
CA LYS A 200 -0.39 12.06 12.89
C LYS A 200 -0.98 11.49 11.61
N ILE A 201 -1.39 10.23 11.66
CA ILE A 201 -2.27 9.62 10.64
C ILE A 201 -3.71 9.68 11.13
N GLU A 202 -4.64 10.01 10.24
CA GLU A 202 -6.08 9.95 10.48
C GLU A 202 -6.74 8.92 9.57
N PHE A 203 -7.73 8.23 10.13
CA PHE A 203 -8.56 7.29 9.40
C PHE A 203 -10.00 7.82 9.32
N VAL A 204 -10.57 7.80 8.12
CA VAL A 204 -11.99 8.06 7.86
C VAL A 204 -12.70 6.72 7.78
N ASP A 205 -13.52 6.39 8.78
CA ASP A 205 -14.28 5.13 8.84
C ASP A 205 -15.47 5.14 7.88
N LYS A 206 -15.15 5.26 6.60
CA LYS A 206 -16.09 5.17 5.47
C LYS A 206 -15.37 4.53 4.29
N ALA A 207 -16.03 3.65 3.57
CA ALA A 207 -15.56 3.12 2.30
C ALA A 207 -15.74 4.20 1.22
N LEU A 208 -14.64 4.90 0.87
CA LEU A 208 -14.66 6.02 -0.08
C LEU A 208 -14.02 5.64 -1.43
N VAL A 209 -13.64 4.38 -1.59
CA VAL A 209 -13.13 3.80 -2.84
C VAL A 209 -13.84 2.46 -3.05
N ARG A 210 -14.33 2.22 -4.27
CA ARG A 210 -14.75 0.90 -4.72
C ARG A 210 -13.53 0.24 -5.37
N TYR A 211 -12.87 -0.60 -4.58
CA TYR A 211 -11.64 -1.27 -4.96
C TYR A 211 -11.94 -2.49 -5.82
N ARG A 212 -11.44 -2.49 -7.05
CA ARG A 212 -11.71 -3.57 -8.01
C ARG A 212 -10.77 -4.73 -7.80
N GLN A 213 -11.35 -5.93 -7.66
CA GLN A 213 -10.60 -7.18 -7.61
C GLN A 213 -10.63 -7.90 -8.94
N HIS A 214 -9.45 -8.19 -9.47
CA HIS A 214 -9.22 -8.97 -10.69
C HIS A 214 -7.89 -9.72 -10.62
N SER A 215 -7.66 -10.64 -11.57
CA SER A 215 -6.48 -11.53 -11.57
C SER A 215 -5.13 -10.81 -11.62
N ASN A 216 -5.09 -9.58 -12.11
CA ASN A 216 -3.87 -8.79 -12.29
C ASN A 216 -3.53 -7.85 -11.11
N ASN A 217 -4.35 -7.82 -10.03
CA ASN A 217 -4.01 -7.00 -8.86
C ASN A 217 -2.62 -7.34 -8.31
N GLN A 218 -1.85 -6.31 -7.96
CA GLN A 218 -0.49 -6.50 -7.43
C GLN A 218 -0.46 -7.13 -6.03
N THR A 219 -1.53 -7.00 -5.26
CA THR A 219 -1.64 -7.52 -3.90
C THR A 219 -2.60 -8.70 -3.83
N GLY A 220 -2.21 -9.78 -3.15
CA GLY A 220 -3.03 -10.98 -2.97
C GLY A 220 -2.59 -11.82 -1.77
N ILE A 221 -3.49 -12.69 -1.29
CA ILE A 221 -3.20 -13.62 -0.20
C ILE A 221 -2.16 -14.63 -0.69
N LEU A 222 -0.99 -14.67 -0.02
CA LEU A 222 0.11 -15.59 -0.34
C LEU A 222 0.50 -15.57 -1.83
N ARG A 223 0.47 -14.37 -2.45
CA ARG A 223 0.97 -14.20 -3.81
C ARG A 223 2.41 -14.73 -3.88
N ASP A 224 2.74 -15.41 -4.97
CA ASP A 224 4.06 -16.00 -5.25
C ASP A 224 4.55 -17.05 -4.22
N VAL A 225 3.64 -17.56 -3.37
CA VAL A 225 3.90 -18.70 -2.48
C VAL A 225 3.25 -19.95 -3.07
N TYR A 226 4.07 -20.95 -3.39
CA TYR A 226 3.60 -22.21 -4.02
C TYR A 226 4.05 -23.45 -3.23
N ASN A 227 5.14 -23.35 -2.48
CA ASN A 227 5.75 -24.42 -1.69
C ASN A 227 6.47 -23.81 -0.47
N LYS A 228 7.13 -24.63 0.35
CA LYS A 228 7.86 -24.15 1.52
C LYS A 228 9.01 -23.21 1.15
N GLU A 229 9.76 -23.54 0.10
CA GLU A 229 10.89 -22.72 -0.35
C GLU A 229 10.42 -21.31 -0.70
N THR A 230 9.41 -21.17 -1.57
CA THR A 230 8.85 -19.87 -1.93
C THR A 230 8.20 -19.17 -0.72
N TYR A 231 7.68 -19.91 0.25
CA TYR A 231 7.19 -19.32 1.51
C TYR A 231 8.34 -18.69 2.30
N TYR A 232 9.45 -19.42 2.49
CA TYR A 232 10.59 -18.91 3.25
C TYR A 232 11.21 -17.69 2.56
N VAL A 233 11.42 -17.73 1.25
CA VAL A 233 11.89 -16.58 0.48
C VAL A 233 10.94 -15.38 0.69
N LYS A 234 9.64 -15.54 0.42
CA LYS A 234 8.68 -14.43 0.44
C LYS A 234 8.33 -13.92 1.85
N ARG A 235 8.45 -14.75 2.88
CA ARG A 235 8.02 -14.41 4.25
C ARG A 235 9.17 -14.24 5.24
N ILE A 236 10.39 -14.56 4.85
CA ILE A 236 11.57 -14.40 5.68
C ILE A 236 12.65 -13.61 4.94
N ASP A 237 13.15 -14.07 3.78
CA ASP A 237 14.28 -13.43 3.11
C ASP A 237 13.90 -12.05 2.59
N ASP A 238 12.81 -11.91 1.82
CA ASP A 238 12.31 -10.61 1.35
C ASP A 238 12.04 -9.64 2.52
N PHE A 239 11.61 -10.16 3.69
CA PHE A 239 11.42 -9.33 4.88
C PHE A 239 12.72 -8.92 5.55
N ILE A 240 13.75 -9.77 5.57
CA ILE A 240 15.08 -9.40 6.08
C ILE A 240 15.64 -8.26 5.24
N ASP A 241 15.64 -8.39 3.91
CA ASP A 241 16.16 -7.38 2.98
C ASP A 241 15.41 -6.04 3.13
N ARG A 242 14.08 -6.12 3.25
CA ARG A 242 13.22 -4.96 3.50
C ARG A 242 13.58 -4.28 4.83
N PHE A 243 13.73 -5.04 5.91
CA PHE A 243 14.01 -4.47 7.24
C PHE A 243 15.43 -3.95 7.35
N ASP A 244 16.41 -4.57 6.70
CA ASP A 244 17.77 -4.04 6.60
C ASP A 244 17.77 -2.70 5.85
N THR A 245 17.01 -2.58 4.76
CA THR A 245 16.86 -1.32 4.02
C THR A 245 16.14 -0.26 4.86
N LEU A 246 15.05 -0.61 5.54
CA LEU A 246 14.32 0.30 6.45
C LEU A 246 15.22 0.81 7.57
N LYS A 247 16.04 -0.07 8.16
CA LYS A 247 16.98 0.29 9.22
C LYS A 247 17.97 1.38 8.75
N VAL A 248 18.50 1.27 7.54
CA VAL A 248 19.41 2.28 6.97
C VAL A 248 18.67 3.60 6.74
N ARG A 249 17.46 3.55 6.17
CA ARG A 249 16.70 4.74 5.78
C ARG A 249 16.11 5.51 6.98
N ILE A 250 15.67 4.80 8.02
CA ILE A 250 15.01 5.37 9.20
C ILE A 250 16.02 5.74 10.32
N SER A 251 17.16 5.06 10.41
CA SER A 251 18.10 5.19 11.52
C SER A 251 18.66 6.61 11.73
N ILE A 252 18.44 7.51 10.78
CA ILE A 252 18.91 8.89 10.84
C ILE A 252 17.98 9.76 11.71
N SER A 253 16.72 9.35 11.93
CA SER A 253 15.68 10.21 12.51
C SER A 253 15.07 9.75 13.84
N ASP A 254 15.11 8.45 14.18
CA ASP A 254 14.42 7.89 15.38
C ASP A 254 15.15 6.67 15.97
N ASN A 255 15.78 6.88 17.14
CA ASN A 255 16.49 5.83 17.87
C ASN A 255 15.56 4.70 18.36
N ASN A 256 14.33 5.01 18.75
CA ASN A 256 13.37 4.00 19.24
C ASN A 256 12.91 3.08 18.10
N LEU A 257 12.74 3.65 16.92
CA LEU A 257 12.34 2.89 15.74
C LEU A 257 13.50 2.03 15.22
N LYS A 258 14.74 2.56 15.30
CA LYS A 258 15.96 1.79 15.01
C LYS A 258 16.09 0.57 15.90
N GLU A 259 15.95 0.72 17.21
CA GLU A 259 15.99 -0.40 18.18
C GLU A 259 14.89 -1.44 17.87
N TYR A 260 13.69 -0.96 17.52
CA TYR A 260 12.59 -1.84 17.13
C TYR A 260 12.93 -2.67 15.87
N LEU A 261 13.51 -2.04 14.84
CA LEU A 261 13.94 -2.72 13.61
C LEU A 261 15.04 -3.75 13.89
N GLU A 262 15.98 -3.43 14.79
CA GLU A 262 17.01 -4.39 15.23
C GLU A 262 16.39 -5.64 15.89
N LYS A 263 15.42 -5.46 16.77
CA LYS A 263 14.68 -6.58 17.38
C LYS A 263 13.94 -7.41 16.31
N CYS A 264 13.31 -6.75 15.35
CA CYS A 264 12.66 -7.43 14.23
C CYS A 264 13.65 -8.24 13.40
N LEU A 265 14.83 -7.69 13.10
CA LEU A 265 15.88 -8.40 12.35
C LEU A 265 16.45 -9.59 13.11
N VAL A 266 16.65 -9.50 14.42
CA VAL A 266 17.05 -10.63 15.26
C VAL A 266 16.02 -11.76 15.14
N TRP A 267 14.74 -11.43 15.26
CA TRP A 267 13.63 -12.38 15.11
C TRP A 267 13.58 -12.99 13.70
N LEU A 268 13.64 -12.19 12.65
CA LEU A 268 13.62 -12.67 11.25
C LEU A 268 14.79 -13.60 10.95
N ARG A 269 16.00 -13.26 11.38
CA ARG A 269 17.19 -14.08 11.19
C ARG A 269 17.14 -15.39 11.99
N ALA A 270 16.54 -15.40 13.17
CA ALA A 270 16.28 -16.64 13.91
C ALA A 270 15.29 -17.55 13.16
N ARG A 271 14.22 -16.99 12.59
CA ARG A 271 13.27 -17.74 11.74
C ARG A 271 13.96 -18.36 10.53
N LYS A 272 14.86 -17.61 9.86
CA LYS A 272 15.64 -18.12 8.72
C LYS A 272 16.51 -19.31 9.13
N ARG A 273 17.34 -19.16 10.16
CA ARG A 273 18.19 -20.26 10.64
C ARG A 273 17.37 -21.46 11.06
N TYR A 274 16.23 -21.25 11.74
CA TYR A 274 15.34 -22.33 12.15
C TYR A 274 14.73 -23.07 10.95
N SER A 275 14.41 -22.38 9.88
CA SER A 275 13.91 -22.99 8.65
C SER A 275 14.94 -23.84 7.92
N GLU A 276 16.22 -23.47 7.99
CA GLU A 276 17.34 -24.21 7.40
C GLU A 276 17.76 -25.40 8.29
N LYS A 277 17.82 -25.21 9.59
CA LYS A 277 18.18 -26.24 10.57
C LYS A 277 17.44 -26.00 11.89
N VAL A 278 16.56 -26.94 12.23
CA VAL A 278 15.81 -26.89 13.52
C VAL A 278 16.78 -26.79 14.69
N SER A 279 16.61 -25.73 15.49
CA SER A 279 17.44 -25.40 16.65
C SER A 279 16.60 -24.92 17.82
N ILE A 280 16.83 -25.49 19.01
CA ILE A 280 16.15 -25.04 20.24
C ILE A 280 16.52 -23.59 20.56
N TYR A 281 17.74 -23.18 20.26
CA TYR A 281 18.21 -21.81 20.45
C TYR A 281 17.40 -20.80 19.61
N ASP A 282 17.26 -21.07 18.30
CA ASP A 282 16.49 -20.20 17.41
C ASP A 282 14.99 -20.21 17.75
N LEU A 283 14.44 -21.38 18.14
CA LEU A 283 13.07 -21.47 18.60
C LEU A 283 12.82 -20.61 19.86
N LYS A 284 13.76 -20.59 20.82
CA LYS A 284 13.66 -19.70 22.00
C LYS A 284 13.61 -18.24 21.60
N ILE A 285 14.46 -17.79 20.68
CA ILE A 285 14.43 -16.41 20.15
C ILE A 285 13.08 -16.12 19.48
N MET A 286 12.58 -17.03 18.63
CA MET A 286 11.27 -16.86 17.99
C MET A 286 10.14 -16.70 19.03
N ILE A 287 10.17 -17.48 20.09
CA ILE A 287 9.18 -17.41 21.19
C ILE A 287 9.34 -16.13 22.02
N GLU A 288 10.56 -15.69 22.30
CA GLU A 288 10.83 -14.43 23.02
C GLU A 288 10.21 -13.24 22.30
N TYR A 289 10.37 -13.18 20.97
CA TYR A 289 9.83 -12.12 20.14
C TYR A 289 8.42 -12.42 19.58
N ARG A 290 7.66 -13.37 20.17
CA ARG A 290 6.32 -13.78 19.68
C ARG A 290 5.31 -12.63 19.52
N ASN A 291 5.49 -11.56 20.27
CA ASN A 291 4.60 -10.40 20.20
C ASN A 291 4.71 -9.62 18.88
N LEU A 292 5.80 -9.79 18.10
CA LEU A 292 5.95 -9.20 16.79
C LEU A 292 4.94 -9.79 15.77
N HIS A 293 4.75 -11.14 15.80
CA HIS A 293 3.78 -11.80 14.92
C HIS A 293 3.42 -13.22 15.40
N LYS A 294 2.43 -13.33 16.29
CA LYS A 294 2.06 -14.57 16.98
C LYS A 294 1.73 -15.75 16.05
N VAL A 295 1.00 -15.49 14.96
CA VAL A 295 0.53 -16.55 14.04
C VAL A 295 1.69 -17.17 13.26
N SER A 296 2.66 -16.36 12.80
CA SER A 296 3.83 -16.88 12.09
C SER A 296 4.62 -17.86 12.93
N ILE A 297 4.80 -17.59 14.22
CA ILE A 297 5.58 -18.46 15.11
C ILE A 297 4.93 -19.83 15.26
N LEU A 298 3.61 -19.87 15.47
CA LEU A 298 2.88 -21.15 15.59
C LEU A 298 3.03 -22.00 14.34
N ILE A 299 2.86 -21.40 13.18
CA ILE A 299 2.98 -22.10 11.89
C ILE A 299 4.43 -22.53 11.65
N GLU A 300 5.38 -21.64 11.81
CA GLU A 300 6.77 -21.86 11.44
C GLU A 300 7.53 -22.77 12.41
N SER A 301 7.10 -22.86 13.68
CA SER A 301 7.67 -23.83 14.62
C SER A 301 7.42 -25.29 14.21
N VAL A 302 6.32 -25.56 13.51
CA VAL A 302 5.97 -26.92 13.04
C VAL A 302 6.26 -27.12 11.55
N LEU A 303 6.43 -26.04 10.79
CA LEU A 303 6.58 -26.09 9.32
C LEU A 303 7.76 -26.95 8.84
N PRO A 304 8.95 -26.99 9.49
CA PRO A 304 10.03 -27.88 9.07
C PRO A 304 9.62 -29.38 9.06
N PHE A 305 8.70 -29.77 9.94
CA PHE A 305 8.26 -31.16 10.09
C PHE A 305 7.08 -31.54 9.17
N ILE A 306 6.43 -30.58 8.54
CA ILE A 306 5.32 -30.82 7.62
C ILE A 306 5.89 -31.24 6.25
N PRO A 307 5.50 -32.36 5.63
CA PRO A 307 5.89 -32.68 4.25
C PRO A 307 5.45 -31.61 3.24
N ASP A 308 6.29 -31.36 2.21
CA ASP A 308 6.04 -30.27 1.25
C ASP A 308 4.70 -30.45 0.50
N PHE A 309 4.29 -31.68 0.21
CA PHE A 309 2.99 -31.94 -0.46
C PHE A 309 1.79 -31.51 0.40
N ILE A 310 1.88 -31.70 1.73
CA ILE A 310 0.84 -31.25 2.68
C ILE A 310 0.81 -29.73 2.71
N PHE A 311 1.98 -29.09 2.76
CA PHE A 311 2.07 -27.63 2.74
C PHE A 311 1.48 -27.03 1.45
N LYS A 312 1.80 -27.62 0.28
CA LYS A 312 1.21 -27.22 -1.01
C LYS A 312 -0.32 -27.30 -1.00
N TYR A 313 -0.86 -28.33 -0.38
CA TYR A 313 -2.31 -28.49 -0.25
C TYR A 313 -2.93 -27.40 0.65
N ILE A 314 -2.29 -27.11 1.80
CA ILE A 314 -2.69 -26.01 2.71
C ILE A 314 -2.69 -24.67 1.96
N ILE A 315 -1.62 -24.33 1.25
CA ILE A 315 -1.54 -23.10 0.44
C ILE A 315 -2.67 -23.00 -0.57
N LYS A 316 -2.99 -24.11 -1.26
CA LYS A 316 -4.09 -24.14 -2.22
C LYS A 316 -5.44 -23.85 -1.57
N LEU A 317 -5.69 -24.40 -0.37
CA LEU A 317 -6.92 -24.12 0.40
C LEU A 317 -6.99 -22.67 0.87
N THR A 318 -5.90 -22.13 1.41
CA THR A 318 -5.82 -20.73 1.86
C THR A 318 -6.08 -19.75 0.71
N LYS A 319 -5.49 -20.00 -0.47
CA LYS A 319 -5.73 -19.15 -1.67
C LYS A 319 -7.18 -19.22 -2.18
N ARG A 320 -7.93 -20.26 -1.85
CA ARG A 320 -9.36 -20.43 -2.18
C ARG A 320 -10.30 -19.87 -1.10
N GLY A 321 -9.77 -19.33 -0.01
CA GLY A 321 -10.56 -18.79 1.08
C GLY A 321 -11.18 -19.86 2.02
N PHE A 322 -10.68 -21.09 2.01
CA PHE A 322 -11.16 -22.16 2.91
C PHE A 322 -10.42 -22.20 4.25
N LEU A 323 -9.31 -21.46 4.39
CA LEU A 323 -8.50 -21.36 5.62
C LEU A 323 -8.12 -19.91 5.92
#